data_fb030ed65f389e2ca40ecf3ca182dbdb
#
_entry.id   fb030ed65f389e2ca40ecf3ca182dbdb
#
_cell.length_a   1.000
_cell.length_b   1.000
_cell.length_c   1.000
_cell.angle_alpha   90.00
_cell.angle_beta   90.00
_cell.angle_gamma   90.00
#
_symmetry.space_group_name_H-M   'P 1'
#
loop_
_entity.id
_entity.type
_entity.pdbx_description
1 polymer ?
#
loop_
_entity_poly.entity_id
_entity_poly.type
_entity_poly.pdbx_seq_one_letter_code
_entity_poly.pdbx_strand_id
1 'polypeptide(L)'
;MANQHLSDYEIKVIKECIKAAAYGPFFIHDGAKDNPYWEIHPLFGLTIDELREIADAFPNLDFENQNVILAINNSINHLLGYPHGCSEEVWKQYISVPKNELERIYLKWTAEKERDYFKGIR
;
A
#
# COMPACT_ATOMS: atom_id res chain seq x y z
N MET A 1 -13.96 13.79 -2.81
CA MET A 1 -13.25 12.56 -3.13
C MET A 1 -12.00 12.44 -2.27
N ALA A 2 -11.72 11.25 -1.78
CA ALA A 2 -10.64 11.03 -0.81
C ALA A 2 -9.25 11.42 -1.31
N ASN A 3 -9.04 11.47 -2.63
CA ASN A 3 -7.76 11.81 -3.22
C ASN A 3 -7.57 13.30 -3.53
N GLN A 4 -8.56 14.15 -3.23
CA GLN A 4 -8.50 15.58 -3.59
C GLN A 4 -7.37 16.34 -2.91
N HIS A 5 -6.97 15.91 -1.71
CA HIS A 5 -5.94 16.58 -0.92
C HIS A 5 -4.56 15.95 -1.09
N LEU A 6 -4.45 14.87 -1.86
CA LEU A 6 -3.18 14.24 -2.15
C LEU A 6 -2.59 14.87 -3.41
N SER A 7 -1.32 15.23 -3.36
CA SER A 7 -0.61 15.74 -4.54
C SER A 7 -0.30 14.60 -5.50
N ASP A 8 0.04 14.95 -6.75
CA ASP A 8 0.46 13.96 -7.74
C ASP A 8 1.69 13.18 -7.26
N TYR A 9 2.59 13.85 -6.56
CA TYR A 9 3.75 13.24 -5.93
C TYR A 9 3.33 12.19 -4.88
N GLU A 10 2.39 12.53 -4.02
CA GLU A 10 1.92 11.62 -2.98
C GLU A 10 1.21 10.40 -3.57
N ILE A 11 0.39 10.61 -4.59
CA ILE A 11 -0.27 9.54 -5.32
C ILE A 11 0.75 8.61 -5.98
N LYS A 12 1.80 9.17 -6.57
CA LYS A 12 2.88 8.39 -7.16
C LYS A 12 3.57 7.51 -6.13
N VAL A 13 3.85 8.05 -4.94
CA VAL A 13 4.48 7.28 -3.85
C VAL A 13 3.57 6.14 -3.40
N ILE A 14 2.27 6.39 -3.27
CA ILE A 14 1.31 5.34 -2.92
C ILE A 14 1.32 4.23 -3.97
N LYS A 15 1.36 4.59 -5.25
CA LYS A 15 1.47 3.61 -6.33
C LYS A 15 2.73 2.76 -6.18
N GLU A 16 3.86 3.39 -5.89
CA GLU A 16 5.12 2.68 -5.65
C GLU A 16 4.97 1.66 -4.53
N CYS A 17 4.28 2.02 -3.46
CA CYS A 17 4.05 1.13 -2.32
C CYS A 17 3.21 -0.08 -2.68
N ILE A 18 2.12 0.12 -3.43
CA ILE A 18 1.27 -0.99 -3.85
C ILE A 18 2.06 -1.92 -4.78
N LYS A 19 2.83 -1.36 -5.71
CA LYS A 19 3.68 -2.15 -6.60
C LYS A 19 4.77 -2.89 -5.85
N ALA A 20 5.40 -2.25 -4.86
CA ALA A 20 6.40 -2.90 -4.03
C ALA A 20 5.81 -4.09 -3.28
N ALA A 21 4.61 -3.96 -2.76
CA ALA A 21 3.92 -5.06 -2.08
C ALA A 21 3.55 -6.19 -3.03
N ALA A 22 3.09 -5.85 -4.23
CA ALA A 22 2.57 -6.84 -5.20
C ALA A 22 3.69 -7.56 -5.96
N TYR A 23 4.78 -6.87 -6.25
CA TYR A 23 5.84 -7.37 -7.14
C TYR A 23 7.23 -7.40 -6.50
N GLY A 24 7.42 -6.69 -5.38
CA GLY A 24 8.73 -6.62 -4.72
C GLY A 24 8.96 -7.75 -3.74
N PRO A 25 10.14 -7.77 -3.10
CA PRO A 25 10.55 -8.86 -2.22
C PRO A 25 10.06 -8.74 -0.78
N PHE A 26 9.29 -7.73 -0.44
CA PHE A 26 8.97 -7.40 0.95
C PHE A 26 8.12 -8.45 1.65
N PHE A 27 7.25 -9.13 0.92
CA PHE A 27 6.27 -10.07 1.50
C PHE A 27 6.32 -11.45 0.85
N ILE A 28 7.44 -11.76 0.16
CA ILE A 28 7.66 -13.06 -0.49
C ILE A 28 8.39 -13.99 0.47
N HIS A 29 7.93 -15.23 0.56
CA HIS A 29 8.55 -16.27 1.37
C HIS A 29 9.07 -17.38 0.45
N ASP A 30 10.32 -17.25 0.02
CA ASP A 30 10.94 -18.16 -0.96
C ASP A 30 10.96 -19.62 -0.51
N GLY A 31 10.95 -19.86 0.81
CA GLY A 31 10.89 -21.21 1.35
C GLY A 31 9.54 -21.90 1.27
N ALA A 32 8.48 -21.17 0.93
CA ALA A 32 7.13 -21.71 0.82
C ALA A 32 6.92 -22.25 -0.60
N LYS A 33 7.09 -23.57 -0.77
CA LYS A 33 7.09 -24.20 -2.10
C LYS A 33 5.79 -24.05 -2.85
N ASP A 34 4.66 -24.11 -2.15
CA ASP A 34 3.35 -24.11 -2.80
C ASP A 34 2.83 -22.70 -3.08
N ASN A 35 3.16 -21.74 -2.23
CA ASN A 35 2.70 -20.37 -2.39
C ASN A 35 3.66 -19.40 -1.69
N PRO A 36 4.62 -18.81 -2.40
CA PRO A 36 5.55 -17.84 -1.80
C PRO A 36 4.86 -16.56 -1.32
N TYR A 37 3.61 -16.34 -1.69
CA TYR A 37 2.82 -15.17 -1.29
C TYR A 37 1.78 -15.50 -0.23
N TRP A 38 1.96 -16.57 0.52
CA TRP A 38 0.92 -17.07 1.45
C TRP A 38 0.53 -16.06 2.53
N GLU A 39 1.41 -15.13 2.89
CA GLU A 39 1.09 -14.10 3.86
C GLU A 39 0.33 -12.90 3.28
N ILE A 40 0.29 -12.75 1.96
CA ILE A 40 -0.37 -11.60 1.34
C ILE A 40 -1.85 -11.53 1.73
N HIS A 41 -2.57 -12.65 1.63
CA HIS A 41 -3.99 -12.65 1.91
C HIS A 41 -4.32 -12.29 3.37
N PRO A 42 -3.68 -12.90 4.39
CA PRO A 42 -3.97 -12.51 5.77
C PRO A 42 -3.48 -11.09 6.12
N LEU A 43 -2.37 -10.64 5.54
CA LEU A 43 -1.85 -9.29 5.82
C LEU A 43 -2.67 -8.19 5.14
N PHE A 44 -3.19 -8.44 3.96
CA PHE A 44 -3.80 -7.40 3.12
C PHE A 44 -5.32 -7.52 3.01
N GLY A 45 -5.89 -8.69 3.29
CA GLY A 45 -7.29 -8.96 3.02
C GLY A 45 -7.58 -9.13 1.53
N LEU A 46 -6.53 -9.33 0.72
CA LEU A 46 -6.60 -9.47 -0.74
C LEU A 46 -5.71 -10.61 -1.17
N THR A 47 -6.07 -11.26 -2.28
CA THR A 47 -5.16 -12.22 -2.92
C THR A 47 -4.04 -11.46 -3.64
N ILE A 48 -2.94 -12.16 -3.96
CA ILE A 48 -1.86 -11.55 -4.73
C ILE A 48 -2.35 -11.05 -6.09
N ASP A 49 -3.26 -11.79 -6.73
CA ASP A 49 -3.80 -11.40 -8.03
C ASP A 49 -4.64 -10.11 -7.91
N GLU A 50 -5.46 -10.01 -6.88
CA GLU A 50 -6.23 -8.79 -6.62
C GLU A 50 -5.33 -7.59 -6.35
N LEU A 51 -4.28 -7.79 -5.56
CA LEU A 51 -3.32 -6.72 -5.26
C LEU A 51 -2.59 -6.26 -6.53
N ARG A 52 -2.19 -7.19 -7.39
CA ARG A 52 -1.51 -6.88 -8.65
C ARG A 52 -2.41 -6.13 -9.62
N GLU A 53 -3.69 -6.52 -9.71
CA GLU A 53 -4.66 -5.81 -10.53
C GLU A 53 -4.77 -4.34 -10.09
N ILE A 54 -4.85 -4.11 -8.78
CA ILE A 54 -4.95 -2.75 -8.24
C ILE A 54 -3.65 -1.98 -8.52
N ALA A 55 -2.49 -2.61 -8.32
CA ALA A 55 -1.20 -1.98 -8.59
C ALA A 55 -1.08 -1.54 -10.05
N ASP A 56 -1.53 -2.38 -10.98
CA ASP A 56 -1.42 -2.12 -12.41
C ASP A 56 -2.38 -1.01 -12.88
N ALA A 57 -3.55 -0.91 -12.28
CA ALA A 57 -4.56 0.08 -12.65
C ALA A 57 -4.41 1.41 -11.93
N PHE A 58 -3.75 1.43 -10.76
CA PHE A 58 -3.60 2.63 -9.94
C PHE A 58 -2.91 3.76 -10.72
N PRO A 59 -3.36 5.01 -10.66
CA PRO A 59 -4.43 5.56 -9.82
C PRO A 59 -5.82 5.62 -10.47
N ASN A 60 -6.03 4.95 -11.60
CA ASN A 60 -7.29 5.00 -12.35
C ASN A 60 -8.31 4.02 -11.77
N LEU A 61 -8.60 4.21 -10.47
CA LEU A 61 -9.46 3.35 -9.68
C LEU A 61 -10.39 4.20 -8.82
N ASP A 62 -11.45 3.58 -8.33
CA ASP A 62 -12.32 4.18 -7.33
C ASP A 62 -11.66 4.10 -5.96
N PHE A 63 -11.23 5.26 -5.44
CA PHE A 63 -10.56 5.34 -4.14
C PHE A 63 -11.48 5.03 -2.96
N GLU A 64 -12.78 4.92 -3.19
CA GLU A 64 -13.74 4.52 -2.16
C GLU A 64 -14.04 3.02 -2.18
N ASN A 65 -13.56 2.32 -3.19
CA ASN A 65 -13.69 0.86 -3.27
C ASN A 65 -12.93 0.20 -2.13
N GLN A 66 -13.58 -0.75 -1.44
CA GLN A 66 -13.02 -1.40 -0.26
C GLN A 66 -11.67 -2.07 -0.55
N ASN A 67 -11.54 -2.75 -1.69
CA ASN A 67 -10.30 -3.43 -2.04
C ASN A 67 -9.17 -2.44 -2.31
N VAL A 68 -9.47 -1.30 -2.92
CA VAL A 68 -8.49 -0.23 -3.16
C VAL A 68 -8.02 0.35 -1.82
N ILE A 69 -8.95 0.59 -0.89
CA ILE A 69 -8.64 1.06 0.45
C ILE A 69 -7.72 0.09 1.17
N LEU A 70 -8.04 -1.21 1.12
CA LEU A 70 -7.20 -2.26 1.71
C LEU A 70 -5.81 -2.27 1.10
N ALA A 71 -5.72 -2.16 -0.23
CA ALA A 71 -4.43 -2.16 -0.92
C ALA A 71 -3.57 -0.97 -0.48
N ILE A 72 -4.12 0.23 -0.42
CA ILE A 72 -3.39 1.43 0.00
C ILE A 72 -2.96 1.31 1.46
N ASN A 73 -3.92 1.09 2.35
CA ASN A 73 -3.66 1.06 3.79
C ASN A 73 -2.65 -0.02 4.16
N ASN A 74 -2.89 -1.23 3.68
CA ASN A 74 -2.08 -2.37 4.10
C ASN A 74 -0.71 -2.38 3.44
N SER A 75 -0.58 -1.92 2.20
CA SER A 75 0.73 -1.78 1.57
C SER A 75 1.63 -0.84 2.37
N ILE A 76 1.14 0.35 2.68
CA ILE A 76 1.95 1.33 3.42
C ILE A 76 2.20 0.88 4.85
N ASN A 77 1.14 0.44 5.54
CA ASN A 77 1.25 0.04 6.94
C ASN A 77 2.24 -1.10 7.13
N HIS A 78 2.18 -2.11 6.27
CA HIS A 78 3.08 -3.27 6.39
C HIS A 78 4.49 -2.97 5.89
N LEU A 79 4.67 -2.09 4.91
CA LEU A 79 6.00 -1.63 4.52
C LEU A 79 6.70 -0.92 5.68
N LEU A 80 5.94 -0.16 6.48
CA LEU A 80 6.49 0.55 7.63
C LEU A 80 6.67 -0.34 8.86
N GLY A 81 5.76 -1.28 9.11
CA GLY A 81 5.68 -2.00 10.36
C GLY A 81 5.98 -3.51 10.31
N TYR A 82 5.83 -4.14 9.16
CA TYR A 82 6.08 -5.58 9.04
C TYR A 82 7.60 -5.84 8.99
N PRO A 83 8.10 -6.86 9.72
CA PRO A 83 9.53 -7.15 9.73
C PRO A 83 9.97 -7.90 8.46
N HIS A 84 9.95 -7.22 7.31
CA HIS A 84 10.31 -7.80 6.02
C HIS A 84 11.82 -8.03 5.86
N GLY A 85 12.63 -7.38 6.69
CA GLY A 85 14.08 -7.57 6.67
C GLY A 85 14.83 -7.03 5.46
N CYS A 86 14.16 -6.25 4.61
CA CYS A 86 14.78 -5.67 3.43
C CYS A 86 15.65 -4.48 3.80
N SER A 87 16.83 -4.38 3.14
CA SER A 87 17.77 -3.28 3.36
C SER A 87 17.27 -1.98 2.78
N GLU A 88 17.92 -0.86 3.16
CA GLU A 88 17.64 0.45 2.57
C GLU A 88 17.90 0.46 1.07
N GLU A 89 18.88 -0.30 0.59
CA GLU A 89 19.19 -0.39 -0.83
C GLU A 89 18.03 -1.02 -1.60
N VAL A 90 17.46 -2.09 -1.06
CA VAL A 90 16.28 -2.73 -1.66
C VAL A 90 15.08 -1.78 -1.60
N TRP A 91 14.88 -1.11 -0.46
CA TRP A 91 13.82 -0.12 -0.31
C TRP A 91 13.86 0.92 -1.42
N LYS A 92 15.04 1.49 -1.67
CA LYS A 92 15.23 2.55 -2.68
C LYS A 92 14.94 2.09 -4.10
N GLN A 93 15.04 0.80 -4.38
CA GLN A 93 14.72 0.25 -5.69
C GLN A 93 13.23 0.31 -6.02
N TYR A 94 12.39 0.31 -4.99
CA TYR A 94 10.94 0.25 -5.15
C TYR A 94 10.23 1.53 -4.71
N ILE A 95 10.75 2.20 -3.70
CA ILE A 95 10.09 3.35 -3.07
C ILE A 95 11.06 4.54 -3.09
N SER A 96 10.62 5.64 -3.70
CA SER A 96 11.46 6.81 -3.96
C SER A 96 11.66 7.71 -2.74
N VAL A 97 10.98 7.43 -1.63
CA VAL A 97 11.06 8.25 -0.43
C VAL A 97 11.50 7.42 0.78
N PRO A 98 12.14 8.02 1.79
CA PRO A 98 12.48 7.32 3.01
C PRO A 98 11.25 7.01 3.86
N LYS A 99 11.40 6.13 4.84
CA LYS A 99 10.30 5.67 5.70
C LYS A 99 9.59 6.81 6.42
N ASN A 100 10.33 7.82 6.91
CA ASN A 100 9.73 8.95 7.62
C ASN A 100 8.81 9.77 6.71
N GLU A 101 9.18 9.94 5.45
CA GLU A 101 8.32 10.65 4.49
C GLU A 101 7.10 9.80 4.13
N LEU A 102 7.27 8.49 3.98
CA LEU A 102 6.15 7.59 3.74
C LEU A 102 5.17 7.62 4.90
N GLU A 103 5.67 7.64 6.13
CA GLU A 103 4.82 7.76 7.32
C GLU A 103 4.00 9.04 7.28
N ARG A 104 4.60 10.17 6.87
CA ARG A 104 3.90 11.44 6.73
C ARG A 104 2.75 11.33 5.72
N ILE A 105 3.01 10.70 4.58
CA ILE A 105 1.99 10.50 3.54
C ILE A 105 0.87 9.60 4.06
N TYR A 106 1.21 8.53 4.76
CA TYR A 106 0.24 7.62 5.35
C TYR A 106 -0.67 8.32 6.35
N LEU A 107 -0.08 9.14 7.25
CA LEU A 107 -0.85 9.89 8.24
C LEU A 107 -1.81 10.89 7.58
N LYS A 108 -1.36 11.54 6.52
CA LYS A 108 -2.20 12.44 5.75
C LYS A 108 -3.39 11.71 5.11
N TRP A 109 -3.13 10.56 4.51
CA TRP A 109 -4.18 9.76 3.88
C TRP A 109 -5.18 9.24 4.91
N THR A 110 -4.71 8.71 6.05
CA THR A 110 -5.59 8.20 7.10
C THR A 110 -6.43 9.31 7.73
N ALA A 111 -5.86 10.49 7.92
CA ALA A 111 -6.58 11.63 8.47
C ALA A 111 -7.75 12.04 7.56
N GLU A 112 -7.54 12.01 6.25
CA GLU A 112 -8.61 12.31 5.30
C GLU A 112 -9.72 11.27 5.35
N LYS A 113 -9.36 9.99 5.43
CA LYS A 113 -10.33 8.91 5.55
C LYS A 113 -11.17 9.02 6.81
N GLU A 114 -10.54 9.32 7.93
CA GLU A 114 -11.24 9.51 9.20
C GLU A 114 -12.23 10.67 9.11
N ARG A 115 -11.83 11.77 8.49
CA ARG A 115 -12.71 12.92 8.30
C ARG A 115 -13.93 12.56 7.46
N ASP A 116 -13.74 11.82 6.39
CA ASP A 116 -14.84 11.39 5.53
C ASP A 116 -15.78 10.44 6.28
N TYR A 117 -15.22 9.54 7.08
CA TYR A 117 -15.99 8.63 7.91
C TYR A 117 -16.87 9.40 8.91
N PHE A 118 -16.29 10.35 9.63
CA PHE A 118 -17.04 11.14 10.61
C PHE A 118 -18.08 12.06 9.97
N LYS A 119 -17.81 12.54 8.77
CA LYS A 119 -18.81 13.29 8.02
C LYS A 119 -20.05 12.46 7.74
N GLY A 120 -19.87 11.20 7.44
CA GLY A 120 -21.00 10.29 7.16
C GLY A 120 -21.87 10.00 8.36
N ILE A 121 -21.35 10.18 9.57
CA ILE A 121 -22.07 9.92 10.83
C ILE A 121 -22.97 11.09 11.21
N ARG A 122 -22.63 12.28 10.79
CA ARG A 122 -23.41 13.48 11.08
C ARG A 122 -24.61 13.59 10.14
#